data_8d2f8102be1c88763186ba87e1776e7e
#
_entry.id   8d2f8102be1c88763186ba87e1776e7e
#
_cell.length_a   1.000
_cell.length_b   1.000
_cell.length_c   1.000
_cell.angle_alpha   90.00
_cell.angle_beta   90.00
_cell.angle_gamma   90.00
#
_symmetry.space_group_name_H-M   'P 1'
#
loop_
_entity.id
_entity.type
_entity.pdbx_description
1 polymer ?
#
loop_
_entity_poly.entity_id
_entity_poly.type
_entity_poly.pdbx_seq_one_letter_code
_entity_poly.pdbx_strand_id
1 'polypeptide(L)'
;MLISPSVASSDLFHLEEETSFADKYFHQIHIDVEDGTTVSNITMGMPVCRTICEKWNSSYRSVHLSVLDPMKYLEPVKECKADIVFLETDHISDPVSVIKAYKDAGVPVGLSYSNKDRERSEEIINNLFRLSEQAVIVTNYIGDPLRRFQYSMEEEGERIIKKYGIPVWLDGNVTYEIWKKLRKRGFYAAVMGGAVYRDKELALKQFVRV
;
A
#
# COMPACT_ATOMS: atom_id res chain seq x y z
N MET A 1 -3.38 4.52 -14.40
CA MET A 1 -2.90 4.35 -13.00
C MET A 1 -3.87 5.05 -12.09
N LEU A 2 -4.54 4.32 -11.24
CA LEU A 2 -5.47 4.81 -10.22
C LEU A 2 -4.71 5.58 -9.12
N ILE A 3 -5.45 6.32 -8.31
CA ILE A 3 -4.90 6.98 -7.11
C ILE A 3 -5.62 6.41 -5.90
N SER A 4 -4.84 5.93 -4.94
CA SER A 4 -5.34 5.43 -3.67
C SER A 4 -4.86 6.36 -2.54
N PRO A 5 -5.73 7.25 -2.03
CA PRO A 5 -5.37 8.17 -0.98
C PRO A 5 -4.97 7.44 0.30
N SER A 6 -3.74 7.68 0.81
CA SER A 6 -3.30 7.16 2.11
C SER A 6 -3.83 8.06 3.21
N VAL A 7 -4.80 7.55 3.95
CA VAL A 7 -5.48 8.30 5.02
C VAL A 7 -4.57 8.57 6.23
N ALA A 8 -3.44 7.88 6.36
CA ALA A 8 -2.43 8.19 7.37
C ALA A 8 -1.80 9.58 7.20
N SER A 9 -1.90 10.18 6.02
CA SER A 9 -1.40 11.54 5.71
C SER A 9 -2.48 12.62 5.79
N SER A 10 -3.69 12.27 6.17
CA SER A 10 -4.82 13.19 6.28
C SER A 10 -4.89 13.90 7.64
N ASP A 11 -5.88 14.75 7.86
CA ASP A 11 -6.19 15.28 9.18
C ASP A 11 -6.90 14.19 10.02
N LEU A 12 -6.15 13.54 10.90
CA LEU A 12 -6.65 12.42 11.72
C LEU A 12 -7.70 12.85 12.76
N PHE A 13 -7.82 14.16 13.08
CA PHE A 13 -8.91 14.67 13.92
C PHE A 13 -10.25 14.73 13.16
N HIS A 14 -10.21 14.71 11.83
CA HIS A 14 -11.38 14.76 10.95
C HIS A 14 -11.44 13.52 10.03
N LEU A 15 -11.01 12.37 10.55
CA LEU A 15 -10.82 11.14 9.76
C LEU A 15 -12.05 10.71 8.94
N GLU A 16 -13.26 10.94 9.46
CA GLU A 16 -14.51 10.64 8.73
C GLU A 16 -14.64 11.51 7.48
N GLU A 17 -14.37 12.80 7.58
CA GLU A 17 -14.43 13.72 6.44
C GLU A 17 -13.35 13.39 5.41
N GLU A 18 -12.15 13.02 5.87
CA GLU A 18 -11.02 12.67 5.04
C GLU A 18 -11.25 11.37 4.26
N THR A 19 -11.78 10.37 4.92
CA THR A 19 -12.15 9.10 4.26
C THR A 19 -13.34 9.26 3.34
N SER A 20 -14.33 10.11 3.69
CA SER A 20 -15.44 10.48 2.81
C SER A 20 -14.97 11.17 1.53
N PHE A 21 -13.97 12.03 1.65
CA PHE A 21 -13.34 12.68 0.49
C PHE A 21 -12.67 11.65 -0.44
N ALA A 22 -11.93 10.70 0.12
CA ALA A 22 -11.30 9.64 -0.65
C ALA A 22 -12.33 8.74 -1.35
N ASP A 23 -13.37 8.31 -0.64
CA ASP A 23 -14.48 7.52 -1.18
C ASP A 23 -15.17 8.24 -2.34
N LYS A 24 -15.57 9.49 -2.13
CA LYS A 24 -16.35 10.28 -3.10
C LYS A 24 -15.61 10.56 -4.40
N TYR A 25 -14.31 10.84 -4.34
CA TYR A 25 -13.58 11.37 -5.49
C TYR A 25 -12.60 10.38 -6.12
N PHE A 26 -12.13 9.42 -5.36
CA PHE A 26 -11.13 8.45 -5.83
C PHE A 26 -11.66 7.01 -5.84
N HIS A 27 -12.73 6.70 -5.11
CA HIS A 27 -13.28 5.36 -4.94
C HIS A 27 -12.23 4.35 -4.46
N GLN A 28 -11.21 4.83 -3.77
CA GLN A 28 -10.09 4.08 -3.22
C GLN A 28 -9.70 4.66 -1.87
N ILE A 29 -9.39 3.80 -0.92
CA ILE A 29 -8.88 4.20 0.41
C ILE A 29 -7.70 3.29 0.74
N HIS A 30 -6.55 3.89 1.04
CA HIS A 30 -5.37 3.17 1.52
C HIS A 30 -5.18 3.42 3.01
N ILE A 31 -5.01 2.33 3.76
CA ILE A 31 -4.93 2.36 5.22
C ILE A 31 -3.58 1.76 5.63
N ASP A 32 -2.70 2.60 6.16
CA ASP A 32 -1.41 2.18 6.69
C ASP A 32 -1.56 1.80 8.16
N VAL A 33 -1.29 0.54 8.47
CA VAL A 33 -1.22 0.00 9.84
C VAL A 33 0.25 -0.21 10.18
N GLU A 34 0.79 0.69 10.97
CA GLU A 34 2.21 0.74 11.34
C GLU A 34 2.35 0.70 12.86
N ASP A 35 3.19 -0.19 13.39
CA ASP A 35 3.40 -0.39 14.83
C ASP A 35 4.67 0.26 15.39
N GLY A 36 5.38 1.02 14.55
CA GLY A 36 6.60 1.72 14.93
C GLY A 36 7.87 0.87 14.93
N THR A 37 7.80 -0.38 14.47
CA THR A 37 8.94 -1.31 14.48
C THR A 37 9.65 -1.41 13.13
N THR A 38 8.92 -1.62 12.05
CA THR A 38 9.47 -1.71 10.69
C THR A 38 9.74 -0.32 10.10
N VAL A 39 8.90 0.64 10.45
CA VAL A 39 9.03 2.06 10.14
C VAL A 39 8.91 2.87 11.42
N SER A 40 9.60 4.03 11.50
CA SER A 40 9.60 4.89 12.71
C SER A 40 8.31 5.70 12.84
N ASN A 41 7.16 5.07 12.58
CA ASN A 41 5.87 5.71 12.64
C ASN A 41 4.84 4.77 13.27
N ILE A 42 3.91 5.30 14.03
CA ILE A 42 2.74 4.58 14.54
C ILE A 42 1.53 5.29 13.93
N THR A 43 0.74 4.57 13.15
CA THR A 43 -0.41 5.16 12.48
C THR A 43 -1.72 4.69 13.11
N MET A 44 -2.49 3.88 12.38
CA MET A 44 -3.81 3.45 12.80
C MET A 44 -3.78 2.03 13.34
N GLY A 45 -4.49 1.81 14.45
CA GLY A 45 -4.73 0.45 14.94
C GLY A 45 -5.88 -0.23 14.20
N MET A 46 -5.98 -1.55 14.38
CA MET A 46 -7.01 -2.38 13.73
C MET A 46 -8.46 -1.94 13.99
N PRO A 47 -8.83 -1.37 15.17
CA PRO A 47 -10.20 -0.84 15.37
C PRO A 47 -10.57 0.26 14.37
N VAL A 48 -9.65 1.19 14.09
CA VAL A 48 -9.85 2.27 13.11
C VAL A 48 -9.90 1.70 11.69
N CYS A 49 -8.97 0.80 11.35
CA CYS A 49 -8.93 0.11 10.07
C CYS A 49 -10.27 -0.58 9.77
N ARG A 50 -10.80 -1.38 10.71
CA ARG A 50 -12.08 -2.06 10.58
C ARG A 50 -13.23 -1.08 10.37
N THR A 51 -13.30 0.00 11.18
CA THR A 51 -14.35 1.01 11.05
C THR A 51 -14.35 1.66 9.67
N ILE A 52 -13.19 1.97 9.11
CA ILE A 52 -13.06 2.51 7.75
C ILE A 52 -13.56 1.48 6.73
N CYS A 53 -13.12 0.24 6.83
CA CYS A 53 -13.49 -0.82 5.91
C CYS A 53 -14.99 -1.13 5.92
N GLU A 54 -15.64 -1.11 7.08
CA GLU A 54 -17.07 -1.32 7.22
C GLU A 54 -17.89 -0.14 6.66
N LYS A 55 -17.45 1.09 6.93
CA LYS A 55 -18.18 2.29 6.54
C LYS A 55 -18.11 2.55 5.04
N TRP A 56 -16.94 2.37 4.43
CA TRP A 56 -16.68 2.70 3.03
C TRP A 56 -16.56 1.44 2.16
N ASN A 57 -17.51 0.52 2.30
CA ASN A 57 -17.52 -0.77 1.60
C ASN A 57 -17.80 -0.69 0.09
N SER A 58 -18.16 0.50 -0.42
CA SER A 58 -18.31 0.78 -1.85
C SER A 58 -17.00 1.16 -2.54
N SER A 59 -16.01 1.63 -1.79
CA SER A 59 -14.67 1.93 -2.29
C SER A 59 -13.76 0.69 -2.24
N TYR A 60 -12.72 0.69 -3.08
CA TYR A 60 -11.65 -0.30 -2.97
C TYR A 60 -10.74 0.03 -1.78
N ARG A 61 -10.65 -0.87 -0.82
CA ARG A 61 -9.93 -0.67 0.45
C ARG A 61 -8.67 -1.53 0.46
N SER A 62 -7.54 -0.87 0.44
CA SER A 62 -6.24 -1.52 0.58
C SER A 62 -5.68 -1.25 1.97
N VAL A 63 -5.20 -2.30 2.62
CA VAL A 63 -4.51 -2.22 3.92
C VAL A 63 -3.04 -2.53 3.70
N HIS A 64 -2.15 -1.65 4.16
CA HIS A 64 -0.72 -1.89 4.18
C HIS A 64 -0.31 -2.20 5.61
N LEU A 65 0.11 -3.43 5.84
CA LEU A 65 0.45 -3.94 7.16
C LEU A 65 1.97 -3.95 7.34
N SER A 66 2.50 -2.87 7.94
CA SER A 66 3.91 -2.66 8.24
C SER A 66 4.16 -2.85 9.74
N VAL A 67 4.21 -4.10 10.17
CA VAL A 67 4.28 -4.50 11.58
C VAL A 67 5.32 -5.60 11.80
N LEU A 68 5.89 -5.68 13.01
CA LEU A 68 6.93 -6.65 13.34
C LEU A 68 6.46 -8.10 13.17
N ASP A 69 5.27 -8.41 13.63
CA ASP A 69 4.72 -9.78 13.60
C ASP A 69 3.34 -9.78 12.96
N PRO A 70 3.27 -9.93 11.61
CA PRO A 70 1.98 -9.91 10.90
C PRO A 70 1.05 -11.04 11.35
N MET A 71 1.56 -12.15 11.90
CA MET A 71 0.71 -13.26 12.33
C MET A 71 -0.22 -12.89 13.49
N LYS A 72 0.15 -11.93 14.33
CA LYS A 72 -0.73 -11.39 15.37
C LYS A 72 -1.94 -10.62 14.83
N TYR A 73 -1.85 -10.18 13.58
CA TYR A 73 -2.88 -9.36 12.92
C TYR A 73 -3.78 -10.16 11.98
N LEU A 74 -3.54 -11.46 11.79
CA LEU A 74 -4.28 -12.28 10.83
C LEU A 74 -5.80 -12.22 11.07
N GLU A 75 -6.27 -12.53 12.28
CA GLU A 75 -7.72 -12.49 12.58
C GLU A 75 -8.28 -11.05 12.55
N PRO A 76 -7.65 -10.02 13.17
CA PRO A 76 -8.11 -8.65 13.04
C PRO A 76 -8.20 -8.14 11.60
N VAL A 77 -7.24 -8.49 10.75
CA VAL A 77 -7.23 -8.10 9.33
C VAL A 77 -8.34 -8.81 8.54
N LYS A 78 -8.55 -10.11 8.80
CA LYS A 78 -9.63 -10.87 8.18
C LYS A 78 -11.00 -10.28 8.50
N GLU A 79 -11.21 -9.79 9.72
CA GLU A 79 -12.44 -9.10 10.12
C GLU A 79 -12.70 -7.80 9.35
N CYS A 80 -11.65 -7.11 8.89
CA CYS A 80 -11.76 -5.87 8.12
C CYS A 80 -12.39 -6.10 6.74
N LYS A 81 -12.28 -7.30 6.17
CA LYS A 81 -12.77 -7.60 4.81
C LYS A 81 -12.29 -6.58 3.77
N ALA A 82 -11.02 -6.21 3.87
CA ALA A 82 -10.37 -5.35 2.90
C ALA A 82 -10.26 -6.04 1.53
N ASP A 83 -10.21 -5.26 0.46
CA ASP A 83 -10.14 -5.80 -0.91
C ASP A 83 -8.74 -6.32 -1.25
N ILE A 84 -7.72 -5.81 -0.57
CA ILE A 84 -6.33 -6.30 -0.61
C ILE A 84 -5.60 -5.95 0.68
N VAL A 85 -4.73 -6.84 1.14
CA VAL A 85 -3.83 -6.61 2.29
C VAL A 85 -2.39 -6.79 1.83
N PHE A 86 -1.64 -5.72 1.76
CA PHE A 86 -0.21 -5.74 1.46
C PHE A 86 0.58 -6.06 2.72
N LEU A 87 1.32 -7.17 2.70
CA LEU A 87 2.15 -7.61 3.81
C LEU A 87 3.60 -7.17 3.60
N GLU A 88 4.14 -6.38 4.53
CA GLU A 88 5.56 -6.12 4.62
C GLU A 88 6.24 -7.31 5.27
N THR A 89 7.15 -7.96 4.54
CA THR A 89 7.78 -9.19 5.00
C THR A 89 9.31 -9.14 4.95
N ASP A 90 9.90 -8.01 4.63
CA ASP A 90 11.34 -7.85 4.40
C ASP A 90 12.21 -8.18 5.63
N HIS A 91 11.62 -8.15 6.82
CA HIS A 91 12.24 -8.50 8.11
C HIS A 91 11.88 -9.91 8.61
N ILE A 92 11.03 -10.65 7.89
CA ILE A 92 10.54 -11.98 8.29
C ILE A 92 11.47 -13.08 7.77
N SER A 93 11.82 -14.03 8.64
CA SER A 93 12.71 -15.16 8.27
C SER A 93 12.04 -16.16 7.32
N ASP A 94 10.74 -16.43 7.50
CA ASP A 94 9.93 -17.29 6.63
C ASP A 94 8.70 -16.55 6.12
N PRO A 95 8.88 -15.64 5.15
CA PRO A 95 7.78 -14.82 4.62
C PRO A 95 6.79 -15.64 3.79
N VAL A 96 7.24 -16.74 3.21
CA VAL A 96 6.38 -17.60 2.38
C VAL A 96 5.29 -18.25 3.23
N SER A 97 5.62 -18.74 4.42
CA SER A 97 4.64 -19.30 5.36
C SER A 97 3.65 -18.27 5.84
N VAL A 98 4.08 -17.01 6.07
CA VAL A 98 3.18 -15.92 6.47
C VAL A 98 2.15 -15.65 5.36
N ILE A 99 2.59 -15.48 4.11
CA ILE A 99 1.67 -15.23 2.99
C ILE A 99 0.70 -16.40 2.80
N LYS A 100 1.17 -17.63 2.90
CA LYS A 100 0.29 -18.82 2.84
C LYS A 100 -0.77 -18.82 3.93
N ALA A 101 -0.40 -18.53 5.17
CA ALA A 101 -1.34 -18.49 6.29
C ALA A 101 -2.48 -17.48 6.05
N TYR A 102 -2.16 -16.29 5.55
CA TYR A 102 -3.16 -15.28 5.21
C TYR A 102 -4.07 -15.75 4.08
N LYS A 103 -3.52 -16.33 3.01
CA LYS A 103 -4.32 -16.91 1.90
C LYS A 103 -5.24 -18.03 2.37
N ASP A 104 -4.72 -18.94 3.16
CA ASP A 104 -5.49 -20.09 3.71
C ASP A 104 -6.63 -19.62 4.63
N ALA A 105 -6.45 -18.47 5.28
CA ALA A 105 -7.50 -17.79 6.05
C ALA A 105 -8.54 -17.05 5.18
N GLY A 106 -8.34 -17.00 3.85
CA GLY A 106 -9.23 -16.34 2.90
C GLY A 106 -9.04 -14.82 2.81
N VAL A 107 -7.88 -14.30 3.22
CA VAL A 107 -7.53 -12.90 3.08
C VAL A 107 -6.92 -12.66 1.70
N PRO A 108 -7.39 -11.68 0.90
CA PRO A 108 -6.73 -11.27 -0.34
C PRO A 108 -5.36 -10.67 -0.03
N VAL A 109 -4.28 -11.31 -0.52
CA VAL A 109 -2.90 -10.95 -0.14
C VAL A 109 -2.15 -10.30 -1.29
N GLY A 110 -1.59 -9.13 -1.01
CA GLY A 110 -0.56 -8.47 -1.79
C GLY A 110 0.79 -8.51 -1.08
N LEU A 111 1.87 -8.43 -1.85
CA LEU A 111 3.22 -8.29 -1.32
C LEU A 111 3.60 -6.81 -1.25
N SER A 112 4.05 -6.34 -0.07
CA SER A 112 4.81 -5.10 0.02
C SER A 112 6.28 -5.41 -0.26
N TYR A 113 6.83 -4.84 -1.33
CA TYR A 113 8.20 -5.09 -1.79
C TYR A 113 9.05 -3.83 -1.63
N SER A 114 10.08 -3.93 -0.80
CA SER A 114 10.99 -2.84 -0.48
C SER A 114 12.39 -3.06 -1.07
N ASN A 115 13.27 -2.09 -0.90
CA ASN A 115 14.67 -2.24 -1.27
C ASN A 115 15.40 -3.34 -0.49
N LYS A 116 14.96 -3.69 0.71
CA LYS A 116 15.53 -4.77 1.52
C LYS A 116 15.23 -6.16 0.94
N ASP A 117 14.09 -6.32 0.28
CA ASP A 117 13.76 -7.60 -0.37
C ASP A 117 14.71 -7.97 -1.50
N ARG A 118 15.46 -7.02 -2.06
CA ARG A 118 16.48 -7.28 -3.08
C ARG A 118 17.64 -8.15 -2.58
N GLU A 119 17.83 -8.24 -1.27
CA GLU A 119 18.87 -9.06 -0.64
C GLU A 119 18.46 -10.53 -0.52
N ARG A 120 17.20 -10.86 -0.79
CA ARG A 120 16.66 -12.21 -0.73
C ARG A 120 17.04 -13.04 -1.96
N SER A 121 17.06 -14.36 -1.79
CA SER A 121 17.27 -15.27 -2.92
C SER A 121 16.15 -15.14 -3.95
N GLU A 122 16.50 -15.36 -5.22
CA GLU A 122 15.53 -15.32 -6.32
C GLU A 122 14.39 -16.33 -6.13
N GLU A 123 14.67 -17.48 -5.52
CA GLU A 123 13.67 -18.50 -5.20
C GLU A 123 12.59 -17.95 -4.25
N ILE A 124 13.00 -17.30 -3.15
CA ILE A 124 12.08 -16.70 -2.18
C ILE A 124 11.23 -15.63 -2.88
N ILE A 125 11.87 -14.73 -3.61
CA ILE A 125 11.19 -13.64 -4.33
C ILE A 125 10.17 -14.19 -5.33
N ASN A 126 10.54 -15.21 -6.11
CA ASN A 126 9.62 -15.85 -7.05
C ASN A 126 8.41 -16.47 -6.34
N ASN A 127 8.61 -17.12 -5.20
CA ASN A 127 7.53 -17.71 -4.42
C ASN A 127 6.59 -16.63 -3.84
N LEU A 128 7.13 -15.54 -3.32
CA LEU A 128 6.33 -14.44 -2.77
C LEU A 128 5.42 -13.82 -3.85
N PHE A 129 5.96 -13.49 -5.02
CA PHE A 129 5.14 -12.91 -6.10
C PHE A 129 4.11 -13.88 -6.69
N ARG A 130 4.43 -15.19 -6.79
CA ARG A 130 3.48 -16.20 -7.27
C ARG A 130 2.33 -16.45 -6.30
N LEU A 131 2.55 -16.26 -5.01
CA LEU A 131 1.53 -16.40 -3.98
C LEU A 131 0.67 -15.15 -3.82
N SER A 132 1.16 -14.00 -4.22
CA SER A 132 0.50 -12.71 -4.06
C SER A 132 -0.41 -12.39 -5.25
N GLU A 133 -1.55 -11.79 -4.98
CA GLU A 133 -2.50 -11.35 -6.00
C GLU A 133 -2.09 -10.03 -6.64
N GLN A 134 -1.44 -9.17 -5.87
CA GLN A 134 -0.95 -7.86 -6.26
C GLN A 134 0.37 -7.56 -5.54
N ALA A 135 1.05 -6.49 -5.94
CA ALA A 135 2.21 -6.00 -5.21
C ALA A 135 2.15 -4.48 -5.04
N VAL A 136 2.64 -3.99 -3.91
CA VAL A 136 2.98 -2.58 -3.71
C VAL A 136 4.49 -2.44 -3.62
N ILE A 137 5.05 -1.59 -4.47
CA ILE A 137 6.48 -1.28 -4.47
C ILE A 137 6.71 -0.06 -3.59
N VAL A 138 7.49 -0.23 -2.54
CA VAL A 138 7.91 0.86 -1.66
C VAL A 138 8.98 1.68 -2.39
N THR A 139 8.60 2.86 -2.85
CA THR A 139 9.43 3.72 -3.72
C THR A 139 10.32 4.70 -2.97
N ASN A 140 10.34 4.67 -1.65
CA ASN A 140 11.29 5.38 -0.81
C ASN A 140 12.15 4.40 -0.04
N TYR A 141 13.42 4.71 0.19
CA TYR A 141 14.27 3.84 1.01
C TYR A 141 13.88 3.96 2.49
N ILE A 142 13.72 2.81 3.12
CA ILE A 142 13.56 2.74 4.57
C ILE A 142 14.84 3.31 5.20
N GLY A 143 14.68 4.34 6.05
CA GLY A 143 15.81 5.05 6.66
C GLY A 143 16.28 6.31 5.92
N ASP A 144 15.77 6.65 4.73
CA ASP A 144 15.98 7.97 4.15
C ASP A 144 15.08 9.01 4.86
N PRO A 145 15.65 9.94 5.66
CA PRO A 145 14.87 10.95 6.38
C PRO A 145 14.10 11.88 5.46
N LEU A 146 14.52 12.02 4.20
CA LEU A 146 13.86 12.82 3.18
C LEU A 146 12.79 12.03 2.42
N ARG A 147 12.69 10.72 2.63
CA ARG A 147 11.75 9.82 1.96
C ARG A 147 11.65 10.06 0.44
N ARG A 148 12.78 10.31 -0.22
CA ARG A 148 12.81 10.64 -1.65
C ARG A 148 12.35 9.46 -2.49
N PHE A 149 11.59 9.76 -3.54
CA PHE A 149 11.19 8.77 -4.53
C PHE A 149 12.40 8.16 -5.24
N GLN A 150 12.47 6.84 -5.29
CA GLN A 150 13.57 6.08 -5.88
C GLN A 150 13.17 5.48 -7.23
N TYR A 151 13.68 6.02 -8.30
CA TYR A 151 13.41 5.53 -9.66
C TYR A 151 13.90 4.10 -9.89
N SER A 152 14.92 3.64 -9.16
CA SER A 152 15.38 2.25 -9.22
C SER A 152 14.32 1.25 -8.70
N MET A 153 13.46 1.67 -7.78
CA MET A 153 12.33 0.86 -7.31
C MET A 153 11.17 0.88 -8.30
N GLU A 154 10.93 1.99 -8.98
CA GLU A 154 9.96 2.06 -10.07
C GLU A 154 10.35 1.13 -11.23
N GLU A 155 11.61 1.12 -11.64
CA GLU A 155 12.13 0.20 -12.66
C GLU A 155 11.97 -1.28 -12.25
N GLU A 156 12.14 -1.57 -10.96
CA GLU A 156 11.88 -2.90 -10.41
C GLU A 156 10.39 -3.26 -10.52
N GLY A 157 9.50 -2.31 -10.20
CA GLY A 157 8.06 -2.49 -10.38
C GLY A 157 7.68 -2.85 -11.81
N GLU A 158 8.29 -2.22 -12.82
CA GLU A 158 8.07 -2.56 -14.23
C GLU A 158 8.55 -3.98 -14.58
N ARG A 159 9.69 -4.39 -14.02
CA ARG A 159 10.18 -5.78 -14.17
C ARG A 159 9.21 -6.78 -13.58
N ILE A 160 8.63 -6.47 -12.40
CA ILE A 160 7.64 -7.31 -11.73
C ILE A 160 6.37 -7.42 -12.56
N ILE A 161 5.82 -6.32 -13.09
CA ILE A 161 4.68 -6.34 -14.00
C ILE A 161 4.95 -7.29 -15.18
N LYS A 162 6.10 -7.13 -15.82
CA LYS A 162 6.46 -7.93 -17.00
C LYS A 162 6.68 -9.41 -16.68
N LYS A 163 7.29 -9.72 -15.52
CA LYS A 163 7.65 -11.09 -15.13
C LYS A 163 6.47 -11.88 -14.61
N TYR A 164 5.61 -11.27 -13.79
CA TYR A 164 4.55 -11.98 -13.05
C TYR A 164 3.14 -11.67 -13.54
N GLY A 165 2.93 -10.58 -14.28
CA GLY A 165 1.62 -10.20 -14.81
C GLY A 165 0.59 -9.80 -13.75
N ILE A 166 1.03 -9.45 -12.55
CA ILE A 166 0.15 -9.01 -11.44
C ILE A 166 0.01 -7.49 -11.41
N PRO A 167 -1.10 -6.95 -10.86
CA PRO A 167 -1.22 -5.52 -10.62
C PRO A 167 -0.14 -5.02 -9.66
N VAL A 168 0.56 -3.95 -10.04
CA VAL A 168 1.62 -3.34 -9.24
C VAL A 168 1.27 -1.91 -8.89
N TRP A 169 1.38 -1.59 -7.60
CA TRP A 169 1.18 -0.28 -7.02
C TRP A 169 2.51 0.38 -6.72
N LEU A 170 2.51 1.71 -6.64
CA LEU A 170 3.66 2.49 -6.15
C LEU A 170 3.27 3.18 -4.85
N ASP A 171 4.10 3.05 -3.83
CA ASP A 171 3.91 3.71 -2.54
C ASP A 171 5.22 4.33 -2.06
N GLY A 172 5.16 5.58 -1.65
CA GLY A 172 6.31 6.32 -1.12
C GLY A 172 6.66 7.56 -1.92
N ASN A 173 6.17 8.69 -1.44
CA ASN A 173 6.42 10.03 -1.97
C ASN A 173 6.11 10.21 -3.47
N VAL A 174 5.06 9.57 -3.95
CA VAL A 174 4.56 9.75 -5.32
C VAL A 174 3.89 11.12 -5.40
N THR A 175 4.51 12.06 -6.13
CA THR A 175 3.96 13.40 -6.40
C THR A 175 3.12 13.42 -7.67
N TYR A 176 2.39 14.52 -7.91
CA TYR A 176 1.66 14.71 -9.17
C TYR A 176 2.55 14.57 -10.41
N GLU A 177 3.76 15.15 -10.40
CA GLU A 177 4.68 15.10 -11.54
C GLU A 177 5.19 13.67 -11.80
N ILE A 178 5.47 12.91 -10.72
CA ILE A 178 5.83 11.50 -10.83
C ILE A 178 4.66 10.69 -11.38
N TRP A 179 3.47 10.84 -10.81
CA TRP A 179 2.26 10.15 -11.29
C TRP A 179 1.98 10.46 -12.77
N LYS A 180 2.05 11.74 -13.16
CA LYS A 180 1.84 12.17 -14.56
C LYS A 180 2.82 11.50 -15.53
N LYS A 181 4.08 11.35 -15.12
CA LYS A 181 5.12 10.66 -15.89
C LYS A 181 4.84 9.16 -15.99
N LEU A 182 4.39 8.52 -14.91
CA LEU A 182 4.30 7.07 -14.79
C LEU A 182 2.92 6.48 -15.12
N ARG A 183 1.86 7.28 -15.17
CA ARG A 183 0.47 6.80 -15.31
C ARG A 183 0.17 5.95 -16.55
N LYS A 184 1.05 5.97 -17.56
CA LYS A 184 0.92 5.19 -18.80
C LYS A 184 1.90 4.01 -18.87
N ARG A 185 2.66 3.74 -17.81
CA ARG A 185 3.73 2.72 -17.79
C ARG A 185 3.29 1.36 -17.23
N GLY A 186 1.97 1.13 -17.10
CA GLY A 186 1.43 -0.17 -16.71
C GLY A 186 1.18 -0.38 -15.23
N PHE A 187 1.55 0.56 -14.36
CA PHE A 187 1.22 0.50 -12.93
C PHE A 187 -0.30 0.58 -12.72
N TYR A 188 -0.79 -0.23 -11.78
CA TYR A 188 -2.21 -0.28 -11.45
C TYR A 188 -2.65 0.97 -10.69
N ALA A 189 -1.99 1.29 -9.57
CA ALA A 189 -2.32 2.43 -8.73
C ALA A 189 -1.07 3.09 -8.12
N ALA A 190 -1.25 4.31 -7.61
CA ALA A 190 -0.30 4.99 -6.75
C ALA A 190 -0.95 5.31 -5.41
N VAL A 191 -0.29 4.94 -4.33
CA VAL A 191 -0.63 5.38 -2.97
C VAL A 191 -0.13 6.81 -2.81
N MET A 192 -1.02 7.73 -2.49
CA MET A 192 -0.72 9.16 -2.44
C MET A 192 -1.33 9.79 -1.19
N GLY A 193 -0.49 10.18 -0.26
CA GLY A 193 -0.91 10.86 0.96
C GLY A 193 -0.87 12.39 0.81
N GLY A 194 0.29 12.99 1.04
CA GLY A 194 0.45 14.45 1.03
C GLY A 194 0.08 15.14 -0.30
N ALA A 195 0.20 14.45 -1.43
CA ALA A 195 -0.21 14.99 -2.73
C ALA A 195 -1.75 15.12 -2.87
N VAL A 196 -2.50 14.39 -2.04
CA VAL A 196 -3.98 14.44 -2.03
C VAL A 196 -4.49 15.34 -0.91
N TYR A 197 -3.94 15.21 0.30
CA TYR A 197 -4.57 15.81 1.48
C TYR A 197 -4.05 17.20 1.86
N ARG A 198 -2.85 17.62 1.42
CA ARG A 198 -2.32 18.97 1.75
C ARG A 198 -3.12 20.10 1.09
N ASP A 199 -3.62 19.85 -0.12
CA ASP A 199 -4.47 20.79 -0.86
C ASP A 199 -5.47 19.99 -1.69
N LYS A 200 -6.64 19.75 -1.12
CA LYS A 200 -7.70 18.94 -1.73
C LYS A 200 -8.27 19.55 -3.01
N GLU A 201 -8.34 20.89 -3.08
CA GLU A 201 -8.83 21.57 -4.29
C GLU A 201 -7.85 21.37 -5.45
N LEU A 202 -6.56 21.50 -5.18
CA LEU A 202 -5.52 21.24 -6.17
C LEU A 202 -5.52 19.77 -6.58
N ALA A 203 -5.65 18.85 -5.63
CA ALA A 203 -5.73 17.42 -5.90
C ALA A 203 -6.91 17.08 -6.84
N LEU A 204 -8.10 17.65 -6.60
CA LEU A 204 -9.25 17.46 -7.50
C LEU A 204 -9.00 18.00 -8.91
N LYS A 205 -8.32 19.15 -9.04
CA LYS A 205 -7.95 19.70 -10.35
C LYS A 205 -6.95 18.82 -11.08
N GLN A 206 -6.00 18.24 -10.36
CA GLN A 206 -4.90 17.46 -10.93
C GLN A 206 -5.30 16.03 -11.27
N PHE A 207 -6.11 15.39 -10.45
CA PHE A 207 -6.32 13.94 -10.51
C PHE A 207 -7.73 13.53 -10.96
N VAL A 208 -8.75 14.34 -10.72
CA VAL A 208 -10.15 13.96 -10.96
C VAL A 208 -10.75 14.66 -12.18
N ARG A 209 -10.32 15.88 -12.48
CA ARG A 209 -10.87 16.70 -13.58
C ARG A 209 -10.03 16.68 -14.86
N VAL A 210 -9.15 15.71 -15.00
CA VAL A 210 -8.27 15.55 -16.18
C VAL A 210 -8.91 14.68 -17.26
#